data_d6be4f650980b70423a34acc5f554440
#
_entry.id   d6be4f650980b70423a34acc5f554440
#
_cell.length_a   1.000
_cell.length_b   1.000
_cell.length_c   1.000
_cell.angle_alpha   90.00
_cell.angle_beta   90.00
_cell.angle_gamma   90.00
#
_symmetry.space_group_name_H-M   'P 1'
#
loop_
_entity.id
_entity.type
_entity.pdbx_description
1 polymer ?
#
loop_
_entity_poly.entity_id
_entity_poly.type
_entity_poly.pdbx_seq_one_letter_code
_entity_poly.pdbx_strand_id
1 'polypeptide(L)'
;MSPKAANNESDGQAPFAEEGRFAYEGLDRVIHERARLSVLTSLVTNPKGLAFGDLKQLCALTDGNLNRHLRVLEHAKLVETLKKQEHNRPLTICRITASGRTRYLEYLETLEQVIRDAAHGAKSEARLSGKLAPTQA
;
A
#
# COMPACT_ATOMS: atom_id res chain seq x y z
N MET A 1 -8.63 -32.71 13.24
CA MET A 1 -8.28 -32.40 13.44
C MET A 1 -7.54 -31.79 13.75
N SER A 2 -7.33 -31.49 13.94
CA SER A 2 -6.75 -30.83 14.21
C SER A 2 -5.89 -30.58 14.77
N PRO A 3 -5.55 -30.66 14.93
CA PRO A 3 -4.78 -30.36 15.45
C PRO A 3 -3.95 -29.81 15.54
N LYS A 4 -3.82 -29.69 15.63
CA LYS A 4 -3.15 -29.17 15.64
C LYS A 4 -2.64 -28.58 16.20
N ALA A 5 -2.82 -28.64 16.58
CA ALA A 5 -2.47 -28.12 17.10
C ALA A 5 -1.74 -27.89 17.59
N ALA A 6 -1.58 -28.19 17.86
CA ALA A 6 -1.02 -28.00 18.40
C ALA A 6 -0.16 -27.76 18.62
N ASN A 7 0.10 -28.00 18.70
CA ASN A 7 0.82 -27.81 18.95
C ASN A 7 1.53 -27.31 19.26
N ASN A 8 1.66 -27.27 19.45
CA ASN A 8 2.22 -26.94 19.77
C ASN A 8 3.00 -26.55 20.02
N GLU A 9 3.13 -26.62 20.15
CA GLU A 9 3.74 -26.36 20.44
C GLU A 9 4.53 -25.76 20.56
N SER A 10 4.39 -25.58 20.31
CA SER A 10 5.06 -24.61 20.42
C SER A 10 5.77 -24.47 21.54
N ASP A 11 5.76 -25.01 22.23
CA ASP A 11 6.29 -24.95 23.35
C ASP A 11 7.60 -24.84 23.26
N GLY A 12 8.39 -24.46 23.79
CA GLY A 12 9.75 -24.25 23.71
C GLY A 12 10.17 -23.32 22.62
N GLN A 13 9.25 -22.73 22.00
CA GLN A 13 9.58 -21.85 20.94
C GLN A 13 10.21 -20.60 21.43
N ALA A 14 11.08 -20.05 20.64
CA ALA A 14 11.61 -18.75 20.97
C ALA A 14 10.48 -17.74 21.05
N PRO A 15 10.57 -16.77 21.95
CA PRO A 15 9.49 -15.79 22.09
C PRO A 15 9.18 -15.02 20.83
N PHE A 16 10.18 -14.87 19.94
CA PHE A 16 9.96 -14.15 18.72
C PHE A 16 9.48 -15.03 17.59
N ALA A 17 9.21 -16.30 17.88
CA ALA A 17 8.71 -17.22 16.86
C ALA A 17 7.21 -17.21 16.76
N GLU A 18 6.59 -16.07 17.03
CA GLU A 18 5.17 -15.90 16.94
C GLU A 18 4.76 -15.95 15.48
N GLU A 19 3.93 -16.92 15.14
CA GLU A 19 3.56 -17.11 13.76
C GLU A 19 2.76 -15.93 13.23
N GLY A 20 3.13 -15.42 12.08
CA GLY A 20 2.40 -14.36 11.44
C GLY A 20 2.59 -12.98 12.00
N ARG A 21 3.44 -12.84 12.99
CA ARG A 21 3.63 -11.54 13.62
C ARG A 21 3.94 -10.43 12.61
N PHE A 22 4.73 -10.75 11.61
CA PHE A 22 5.10 -9.76 10.59
C PHE A 22 4.55 -10.14 9.22
N ALA A 23 3.39 -10.78 9.19
CA ALA A 23 2.81 -11.18 7.91
C ALA A 23 2.18 -10.00 7.17
N TYR A 24 1.69 -9.03 7.91
CA TYR A 24 1.12 -7.80 7.35
C TYR A 24 0.13 -8.06 6.23
N GLU A 25 -0.86 -8.88 6.52
CA GLU A 25 -1.85 -9.23 5.52
C GLU A 25 -2.62 -8.02 5.00
N GLY A 26 -2.64 -6.95 5.77
CA GLY A 26 -3.27 -5.71 5.33
C GLY A 26 -2.49 -4.95 4.28
N LEU A 27 -1.29 -5.41 3.92
CA LEU A 27 -0.58 -4.83 2.79
C LEU A 27 -1.17 -5.42 1.52
N ASP A 28 -2.32 -4.91 1.15
CA ASP A 28 -3.11 -5.33 0.01
C ASP A 28 -2.23 -5.50 -1.23
N ARG A 29 -2.28 -6.66 -1.85
CA ARG A 29 -1.39 -6.96 -2.97
C ARG A 29 -1.65 -6.08 -4.18
N VAL A 30 -2.89 -5.69 -4.38
CA VAL A 30 -3.21 -4.83 -5.50
C VAL A 30 -2.61 -3.44 -5.27
N ILE A 31 -2.66 -2.97 -4.04
CA ILE A 31 -2.17 -1.63 -3.70
C ILE A 31 -0.65 -1.62 -3.50
N HIS A 32 -0.11 -2.71 -2.95
CA HIS A 32 1.30 -2.76 -2.59
C HIS A 32 2.16 -3.03 -3.83
N GLU A 33 2.17 -2.06 -4.72
CA GLU A 33 2.96 -2.08 -5.94
C GLU A 33 3.20 -0.61 -6.29
N ARG A 34 4.42 -0.25 -6.58
CA ARG A 34 4.83 1.15 -6.67
C ARG A 34 3.94 2.00 -7.57
N ALA A 35 3.66 1.53 -8.78
CA ALA A 35 2.89 2.33 -9.72
C ALA A 35 1.44 2.49 -9.27
N ARG A 36 0.84 1.40 -8.79
CA ARG A 36 -0.55 1.46 -8.35
C ARG A 36 -0.70 2.27 -7.07
N LEU A 37 0.29 2.17 -6.19
CA LEU A 37 0.30 3.01 -4.99
C LEU A 37 0.38 4.49 -5.38
N SER A 38 1.23 4.82 -6.35
CA SER A 38 1.34 6.20 -6.84
C SER A 38 0.02 6.70 -7.42
N VAL A 39 -0.64 5.86 -8.19
CA VAL A 39 -1.92 6.22 -8.80
C VAL A 39 -2.95 6.49 -7.72
N LEU A 40 -3.07 5.59 -6.75
CA LEU A 40 -4.07 5.75 -5.70
C LEU A 40 -3.78 6.95 -4.81
N THR A 41 -2.51 7.20 -4.51
CA THR A 41 -2.13 8.37 -3.71
C THR A 41 -2.51 9.65 -4.45
N SER A 42 -2.23 9.69 -5.75
CA SER A 42 -2.59 10.86 -6.56
C SER A 42 -4.10 11.09 -6.55
N LEU A 43 -4.88 10.01 -6.63
CA LEU A 43 -6.33 10.13 -6.69
C LEU A 43 -6.95 10.45 -5.33
N VAL A 44 -6.37 9.93 -4.26
CA VAL A 44 -6.87 10.24 -2.92
C VAL A 44 -6.70 11.73 -2.60
N THR A 45 -5.63 12.32 -3.10
CA THR A 45 -5.38 13.74 -2.86
C THR A 45 -6.12 14.64 -3.86
N ASN A 46 -6.79 14.04 -4.84
CA ASN A 46 -7.57 14.77 -5.83
C ASN A 46 -8.93 14.10 -5.99
N PRO A 47 -9.80 14.23 -4.99
CA PRO A 47 -11.04 13.44 -4.95
C PRO A 47 -12.00 13.69 -6.10
N LYS A 48 -11.90 14.83 -6.77
CA LYS A 48 -12.73 15.06 -7.94
C LYS A 48 -12.25 14.33 -9.17
N GLY A 49 -11.06 13.78 -9.09
CA GLY A 49 -10.49 13.02 -10.19
C GLY A 49 -9.38 13.76 -10.89
N LEU A 50 -8.65 13.04 -11.70
CA LEU A 50 -7.55 13.59 -12.49
C LEU A 50 -7.68 13.10 -13.92
N ALA A 51 -7.36 13.97 -14.86
CA ALA A 51 -7.29 13.57 -16.25
C ALA A 51 -6.17 12.56 -16.43
N PHE A 52 -6.36 11.65 -17.39
CA PHE A 52 -5.38 10.60 -17.67
C PHE A 52 -3.97 11.17 -17.84
N GLY A 53 -3.84 12.26 -18.61
CA GLY A 53 -2.53 12.85 -18.85
C GLY A 53 -1.87 13.41 -17.60
N ASP A 54 -2.67 14.02 -16.74
CA ASP A 54 -2.15 14.57 -15.49
C ASP A 54 -1.70 13.45 -14.56
N LEU A 55 -2.50 12.39 -14.48
CA LEU A 55 -2.17 11.24 -13.66
C LEU A 55 -0.89 10.57 -14.15
N LYS A 56 -0.77 10.44 -15.47
CA LYS A 56 0.42 9.87 -16.08
C LYS A 56 1.67 10.66 -15.69
N GLN A 57 1.56 11.97 -15.73
CA GLN A 57 2.68 12.83 -15.41
C GLN A 57 3.03 12.77 -13.93
N LEU A 58 2.02 12.83 -13.06
CA LEU A 58 2.26 12.77 -11.62
C LEU A 58 2.95 11.47 -11.22
N CYS A 59 2.61 10.38 -11.88
CA CYS A 59 3.14 9.08 -11.51
C CYS A 59 4.36 8.67 -12.34
N ALA A 60 4.75 9.50 -13.31
CA ALA A 60 5.90 9.23 -14.19
C ALA A 60 5.73 7.88 -14.90
N LEU A 61 4.55 7.66 -15.49
CA LEU A 61 4.26 6.42 -16.18
C LEU A 61 4.06 6.67 -17.67
N THR A 62 4.28 5.64 -18.46
CA THR A 62 3.92 5.70 -19.89
C THR A 62 2.43 5.47 -20.01
N ASP A 63 1.88 5.81 -21.19
CA ASP A 63 0.46 5.57 -21.47
C ASP A 63 0.11 4.10 -21.26
N GLY A 64 0.92 3.21 -21.82
CA GLY A 64 0.64 1.78 -21.73
C GLY A 64 0.70 1.25 -20.31
N ASN A 65 1.69 1.71 -19.54
CA ASN A 65 1.81 1.26 -18.17
C ASN A 65 0.66 1.78 -17.31
N LEU A 66 0.31 3.05 -17.49
CA LEU A 66 -0.83 3.59 -16.74
C LEU A 66 -2.11 2.86 -17.09
N ASN A 67 -2.35 2.61 -18.39
CA ASN A 67 -3.53 1.85 -18.80
C ASN A 67 -3.57 0.48 -18.14
N ARG A 68 -2.45 -0.21 -18.12
CA ARG A 68 -2.39 -1.54 -17.55
C ARG A 68 -2.72 -1.51 -16.07
N HIS A 69 -2.13 -0.57 -15.35
CA HIS A 69 -2.38 -0.47 -13.90
C HIS A 69 -3.79 0.00 -13.60
N LEU A 70 -4.33 0.90 -14.41
CA LEU A 70 -5.72 1.32 -14.22
C LEU A 70 -6.69 0.16 -14.40
N ARG A 71 -6.41 -0.73 -15.36
CA ARG A 71 -7.27 -1.90 -15.53
C ARG A 71 -7.27 -2.79 -14.31
N VAL A 72 -6.10 -3.01 -13.73
CA VAL A 72 -5.99 -3.80 -12.50
C VAL A 72 -6.80 -3.15 -11.39
N LEU A 73 -6.67 -1.83 -11.25
CA LEU A 73 -7.38 -1.11 -10.19
C LEU A 73 -8.88 -1.07 -10.44
N GLU A 74 -9.30 -0.92 -11.69
CA GLU A 74 -10.72 -0.94 -12.02
C GLU A 74 -11.32 -2.32 -11.77
N HIS A 75 -10.59 -3.36 -12.15
CA HIS A 75 -11.05 -4.72 -11.93
C HIS A 75 -11.24 -5.00 -10.43
N ALA A 76 -10.39 -4.42 -9.61
CA ALA A 76 -10.48 -4.55 -8.16
C ALA A 76 -11.48 -3.56 -7.55
N LYS A 77 -12.14 -2.76 -8.38
CA LYS A 77 -13.14 -1.78 -7.95
C LYS A 77 -12.57 -0.64 -7.12
N LEU A 78 -11.30 -0.36 -7.27
CA LEU A 78 -10.65 0.69 -6.50
C LEU A 78 -10.72 2.04 -7.19
N VAL A 79 -10.78 2.05 -8.51
CA VAL A 79 -10.88 3.29 -9.28
C VAL A 79 -11.95 3.12 -10.34
N GLU A 80 -12.41 4.25 -10.85
CA GLU A 80 -13.31 4.27 -11.99
C GLU A 80 -12.83 5.31 -12.97
N THR A 81 -13.12 5.12 -14.23
CA THR A 81 -12.78 6.07 -15.27
C THR A 81 -14.04 6.57 -15.92
N LEU A 82 -14.06 7.84 -16.24
CA LEU A 82 -15.20 8.49 -16.85
C LEU A 82 -14.75 9.15 -18.14
N LYS A 83 -15.54 8.97 -19.20
CA LYS A 83 -15.25 9.61 -20.47
C LYS A 83 -16.06 10.88 -20.55
N LYS A 84 -15.41 11.98 -20.89
CA LYS A 84 -16.04 13.26 -21.02
C LYS A 84 -15.63 13.89 -22.33
N GLN A 85 -16.37 14.90 -22.73
CA GLN A 85 -16.00 15.75 -23.86
C GLN A 85 -15.65 17.11 -23.31
N GLU A 86 -14.51 17.61 -23.67
CA GLU A 86 -14.11 18.94 -23.27
C GLU A 86 -13.52 19.62 -24.49
N HIS A 87 -14.09 20.74 -24.89
CA HIS A 87 -13.64 21.48 -26.08
C HIS A 87 -13.60 20.55 -27.31
N ASN A 88 -14.63 19.71 -27.43
CA ASN A 88 -14.76 18.75 -28.52
C ASN A 88 -13.66 17.70 -28.56
N ARG A 89 -13.00 17.47 -27.45
CA ARG A 89 -11.98 16.43 -27.34
C ARG A 89 -12.40 15.43 -26.30
N PRO A 90 -12.15 14.16 -26.55
CA PRO A 90 -12.42 13.16 -25.53
C PRO A 90 -11.44 13.35 -24.38
N LEU A 91 -11.95 13.21 -23.17
CA LEU A 91 -11.17 13.36 -21.96
C LEU A 91 -11.51 12.22 -21.05
N THR A 92 -10.51 11.54 -20.55
CA THR A 92 -10.70 10.46 -19.58
C THR A 92 -10.32 10.98 -18.21
N ILE A 93 -11.26 10.88 -17.28
CA ILE A 93 -11.04 11.29 -15.90
C ILE A 93 -10.99 10.03 -15.05
N CYS A 94 -9.97 9.92 -14.21
CA CYS A 94 -9.82 8.79 -13.29
C CYS A 94 -10.13 9.27 -11.88
N ARG A 95 -10.81 8.43 -11.12
CA ARG A 95 -11.25 8.81 -9.79
C ARG A 95 -11.20 7.60 -8.87
N ILE A 96 -10.82 7.81 -7.61
CA ILE A 96 -10.85 6.72 -6.65
C ILE A 96 -12.30 6.48 -6.22
N THR A 97 -12.67 5.22 -6.02
CA THR A 97 -14.02 4.88 -5.54
C THR A 97 -14.07 4.94 -4.03
N ALA A 98 -15.28 4.86 -3.47
CA ALA A 98 -15.43 4.80 -2.02
C ALA A 98 -14.73 3.57 -1.46
N SER A 99 -14.88 2.40 -2.11
CA SER A 99 -14.20 1.19 -1.64
C SER A 99 -12.69 1.31 -1.82
N GLY A 100 -12.26 2.01 -2.87
CA GLY A 100 -10.84 2.25 -3.08
C GLY A 100 -10.25 3.08 -1.97
N ARG A 101 -10.97 4.11 -1.56
CA ARG A 101 -10.52 4.97 -0.47
C ARG A 101 -10.42 4.18 0.84
N THR A 102 -11.41 3.36 1.14
CA THR A 102 -11.40 2.56 2.36
C THR A 102 -10.21 1.60 2.37
N ARG A 103 -10.02 0.88 1.27
CA ARG A 103 -8.91 -0.08 1.19
C ARG A 103 -7.56 0.62 1.22
N TYR A 104 -7.46 1.78 0.59
CA TYR A 104 -6.22 2.54 0.61
C TYR A 104 -5.86 2.97 2.03
N LEU A 105 -6.84 3.45 2.80
CA LEU A 105 -6.59 3.86 4.18
C LEU A 105 -6.20 2.69 5.06
N GLU A 106 -6.84 1.54 4.86
CA GLU A 106 -6.46 0.32 5.58
C GLU A 106 -5.03 -0.09 5.26
N TYR A 107 -4.67 0.04 3.99
CA TYR A 107 -3.30 -0.26 3.58
C TYR A 107 -2.32 0.67 4.29
N LEU A 108 -2.63 1.95 4.38
CA LEU A 108 -1.75 2.90 5.05
C LEU A 108 -1.59 2.58 6.53
N GLU A 109 -2.67 2.14 7.18
CA GLU A 109 -2.59 1.74 8.59
C GLU A 109 -1.62 0.59 8.79
N THR A 110 -1.67 -0.39 7.89
CA THR A 110 -0.76 -1.51 7.96
C THR A 110 0.67 -1.08 7.69
N LEU A 111 0.85 -0.19 6.72
CA LEU A 111 2.17 0.32 6.42
C LEU A 111 2.76 1.07 7.62
N GLU A 112 1.93 1.83 8.32
CA GLU A 112 2.37 2.48 9.55
C GLU A 112 2.81 1.48 10.59
N GLN A 113 2.12 0.34 10.67
CA GLN A 113 2.52 -0.70 11.61
C GLN A 113 3.88 -1.26 11.27
N VAL A 114 4.16 -1.46 9.97
CA VAL A 114 5.47 -1.91 9.53
C VAL A 114 6.55 -0.93 10.01
N ILE A 115 6.28 0.35 9.83
CA ILE A 115 7.24 1.38 10.21
C ILE A 115 7.47 1.36 11.72
N ARG A 116 6.40 1.23 12.50
CA ARG A 116 6.52 1.20 13.96
C ARG A 116 7.30 -0.02 14.42
N ASP A 117 7.02 -1.17 13.82
CA ASP A 117 7.72 -2.40 14.19
C ASP A 117 9.20 -2.30 13.88
N ALA A 118 9.54 -1.77 12.71
CA ALA A 118 10.94 -1.61 12.32
C ALA A 118 11.65 -0.62 13.23
N ALA A 119 10.99 0.49 13.55
CA ALA A 119 11.58 1.49 14.41
C ALA A 119 11.82 0.96 15.81
N HIS A 120 10.84 0.19 16.32
CA HIS A 120 10.97 -0.41 17.65
C HIS A 120 12.11 -1.41 17.66
N GLY A 121 12.21 -2.25 16.66
CA GLY A 121 13.31 -3.22 16.55
C GLY A 121 14.66 -2.53 16.47
N ALA A 122 14.75 -1.47 15.69
CA ALA A 122 16.00 -0.73 15.56
C ALA A 122 16.41 -0.09 16.87
N LYS A 123 15.43 0.43 17.63
CA LYS A 123 15.73 1.01 18.93
C LYS A 123 16.20 -0.04 19.90
N SER A 124 15.54 -1.20 19.90
CA SER A 124 15.95 -2.29 20.78
C SER A 124 17.35 -2.75 20.48
N GLU A 125 17.68 -2.85 19.21
CA GLU A 125 19.01 -3.25 18.79
C GLU A 125 20.05 -2.24 19.28
N ALA A 126 19.78 -0.97 19.07
CA ALA A 126 20.71 0.09 19.48
C ALA A 126 20.94 0.05 21.00
N ARG A 127 19.85 -0.17 21.73
CA ARG A 127 19.95 -0.22 23.17
C ARG A 127 20.76 -1.42 23.65
N LEU A 128 20.53 -2.57 23.02
CA LEU A 128 21.23 -3.77 23.42
C LEU A 128 22.71 -3.71 23.08
N SER A 129 23.03 -3.09 21.96
CA SER A 129 24.42 -3.02 21.55
C SER A 129 25.21 -1.98 22.33
N GLY A 130 24.49 -1.09 22.99
CA GLY A 130 25.16 -0.03 23.74
C GLY A 130 25.78 1.01 22.86
N LYS A 131 25.57 0.95 21.61
CA LYS A 131 26.09 1.90 20.78
C LYS A 131 25.17 2.83 20.38
N LEU A 132 24.86 3.42 20.23
CA LEU A 132 24.02 4.29 19.90
C LEU A 132 24.50 5.12 19.19
N ALA A 133 24.86 5.23 18.74
CA ALA A 133 25.36 5.98 18.25
C ALA A 133 25.36 7.03 17.94
N PRO A 134 25.65 7.51 17.80
CA PRO A 134 25.61 8.43 17.68
C PRO A 134 25.52 9.25 17.04
N THR A 135 25.58 9.39 17.04
CA THR A 135 25.50 10.06 16.70
C THR A 135 25.47 10.79 15.95
N GLN A 136 25.41 11.09 15.76
CA GLN A 136 25.43 11.62 15.17
C GLN A 136 25.42 12.42 14.72
N ALA A 137 25.42 12.76 14.66
CA ALA A 137 25.38 13.44 14.36
C ALA A 137 25.12 13.82 14.05
#